data_7d39f3cd9a0df96d09f038ec322bdfcb
#
_entry.id   7d39f3cd9a0df96d09f038ec322bdfcb
#
_cell.length_a   1.000
_cell.length_b   1.000
_cell.length_c   1.000
_cell.angle_alpha   90.00
_cell.angle_beta   90.00
_cell.angle_gamma   90.00
#
_symmetry.space_group_name_H-M   'P 1'
#
loop_
_entity.id
_entity.type
_entity.pdbx_description
1 polymer ?
#
loop_
_entity_poly.entity_id
_entity_poly.type
_entity_poly.pdbx_seq_one_letter_code
_entity_poly.pdbx_strand_id
1 'polypeptide(L)'
;MSAKKADDAGFLTKELTIVNKSGIHARPAAMFVKIANRFGSDIFVEKDGEKINGKSIMGLMMLAAGPGSKVTLYVRGVDAAAALVELEALVQRKFDEE
;
A
#
# COMPACT_ATOMS: atom_id res chain seq x y z
N MET A 1 -10.55 13.95 3.98
CA MET A 1 -10.05 13.83 3.91
C MET A 1 -9.07 13.80 3.57
N SER A 2 -8.63 14.17 3.43
CA SER A 2 -7.77 14.01 2.99
C SER A 2 -6.97 13.37 3.40
N ALA A 3 -6.80 12.74 3.11
CA ALA A 3 -6.06 11.85 3.40
C ALA A 3 -4.68 12.13 3.43
N LYS A 4 -4.23 13.15 2.97
CA LYS A 4 -2.97 13.31 2.94
C LYS A 4 -2.51 14.07 4.06
N LYS A 5 -1.74 13.66 4.92
CA LYS A 5 -1.27 14.34 5.95
C LYS A 5 0.18 14.13 6.04
N ALA A 6 0.96 15.10 6.34
CA ALA A 6 2.37 15.00 6.41
C ALA A 6 2.81 14.90 7.84
N ASP A 7 2.30 13.97 8.56
CA ASP A 7 2.78 13.81 9.91
C ASP A 7 3.71 12.62 9.87
N ASP A 8 4.11 12.09 10.96
CA ASP A 8 5.06 11.00 11.01
C ASP A 8 6.31 11.29 10.22
N ALA A 9 6.95 12.35 10.54
CA ALA A 9 8.23 12.67 9.97
C ALA A 9 8.20 12.80 8.45
N GLY A 10 7.19 13.45 7.97
CA GLY A 10 7.13 13.79 6.55
C GLY A 10 6.50 12.75 5.65
N PHE A 11 5.90 11.73 6.22
CA PHE A 11 5.20 10.75 5.40
C PHE A 11 3.91 11.33 4.84
N LEU A 12 3.64 11.01 3.58
CA LEU A 12 2.32 11.18 3.03
C LEU A 12 1.55 9.92 3.38
N THR A 13 0.29 10.07 3.76
CA THR A 13 -0.50 8.91 4.15
C THR A 13 -1.80 8.87 3.38
N LYS A 14 -2.30 7.66 3.16
CA LYS A 14 -3.60 7.49 2.52
C LYS A 14 -4.22 6.18 2.94
N GLU A 15 -5.46 6.22 3.35
CA GLU A 15 -6.19 5.01 3.68
C GLU A 15 -6.84 4.44 2.43
N LEU A 16 -6.70 3.16 2.22
CA LEU A 16 -7.27 2.48 1.07
C LEU A 16 -8.08 1.28 1.53
N THR A 17 -9.09 0.93 0.76
CA THR A 17 -9.88 -0.27 1.04
C THR A 17 -9.50 -1.34 0.03
N ILE A 18 -9.27 -2.55 0.53
CA ILE A 18 -8.95 -3.67 -0.34
C ILE A 18 -10.24 -4.16 -0.95
N VAL A 19 -10.32 -4.09 -2.27
CA VAL A 19 -11.59 -4.37 -2.96
C VAL A 19 -11.57 -5.60 -3.85
N ASN A 20 -10.41 -6.26 -3.97
CA ASN A 20 -10.36 -7.48 -4.78
C ASN A 20 -10.83 -8.67 -3.96
N LYS A 21 -11.38 -9.64 -4.63
CA LYS A 21 -12.01 -10.77 -4.00
C LYS A 21 -11.12 -11.57 -3.06
N SER A 22 -9.88 -11.74 -3.41
CA SER A 22 -8.98 -12.57 -2.62
C SER A 22 -8.15 -11.82 -1.60
N GLY A 23 -8.22 -10.49 -1.59
CA GLY A 23 -7.39 -9.72 -0.68
C GLY A 23 -5.93 -9.75 -1.09
N ILE A 24 -5.05 -9.44 -0.15
CA ILE A 24 -3.62 -9.38 -0.46
C ILE A 24 -2.97 -10.72 -0.18
N HIS A 25 -3.09 -11.63 -1.14
CA HIS A 25 -2.36 -12.89 -1.07
C HIS A 25 -1.10 -12.76 -1.94
N ALA A 26 -0.46 -13.85 -2.27
CA ALA A 26 0.89 -13.81 -2.87
C ALA A 26 0.97 -12.99 -4.16
N ARG A 27 0.00 -13.18 -5.06
CA ARG A 27 0.06 -12.49 -6.34
C ARG A 27 -0.17 -10.99 -6.22
N PRO A 28 -1.22 -10.51 -5.56
CA PRO A 28 -1.35 -9.08 -5.32
C PRO A 28 -0.19 -8.48 -4.54
N ALA A 29 0.35 -9.22 -3.57
CA ALA A 29 1.50 -8.72 -2.82
C ALA A 29 2.71 -8.54 -3.74
N ALA A 30 2.95 -9.49 -4.63
CA ALA A 30 4.06 -9.38 -5.56
C ALA A 30 3.88 -8.20 -6.51
N MET A 31 2.65 -7.96 -6.96
CA MET A 31 2.38 -6.82 -7.84
C MET A 31 2.61 -5.50 -7.12
N PHE A 32 2.18 -5.43 -5.87
CA PHE A 32 2.38 -4.23 -5.08
C PHE A 32 3.88 -3.95 -4.93
N VAL A 33 4.65 -4.97 -4.57
CA VAL A 33 6.09 -4.81 -4.37
C VAL A 33 6.78 -4.41 -5.67
N LYS A 34 6.33 -4.97 -6.78
CA LYS A 34 6.93 -4.65 -8.07
C LYS A 34 6.78 -3.15 -8.37
N ILE A 35 5.60 -2.61 -8.12
CA ILE A 35 5.40 -1.18 -8.33
C ILE A 35 6.17 -0.38 -7.29
N ALA A 36 6.08 -0.79 -6.02
CA ALA A 36 6.74 -0.06 -4.94
C ALA A 36 8.24 0.04 -5.18
N ASN A 37 8.84 -0.99 -5.74
CA ASN A 37 10.28 -1.00 -5.98
C ASN A 37 10.72 -0.09 -7.10
N ARG A 38 9.80 0.46 -7.87
CA ARG A 38 10.17 1.43 -8.89
C ARG A 38 10.49 2.79 -8.29
N PHE A 39 10.12 3.00 -7.05
CA PHE A 39 10.26 4.29 -6.39
C PHE A 39 11.33 4.23 -5.33
N GLY A 40 12.06 5.33 -5.18
CA GLY A 40 13.08 5.41 -4.13
C GLY A 40 12.51 5.72 -2.78
N SER A 41 11.25 6.12 -2.71
CA SER A 41 10.62 6.47 -1.43
C SER A 41 10.52 5.30 -0.50
N ASP A 42 10.49 5.60 0.80
CA ASP A 42 10.17 4.59 1.81
C ASP A 42 8.67 4.37 1.77
N ILE A 43 8.26 3.12 1.77
CA ILE A 43 6.84 2.77 1.66
C ILE A 43 6.49 1.77 2.73
N PHE A 44 5.47 2.10 3.52
CA PHE A 44 4.97 1.19 4.56
C PHE A 44 3.47 1.04 4.42
N VAL A 45 2.98 -0.09 4.87
CA VAL A 45 1.55 -0.37 4.86
C VAL A 45 1.15 -0.80 6.26
N GLU A 46 0.08 -0.23 6.75
CA GLU A 46 -0.38 -0.51 8.11
C GLU A 46 -1.80 -1.03 8.11
N LYS A 47 -2.06 -2.02 8.94
CA LYS A 47 -3.40 -2.52 9.16
C LYS A 47 -3.52 -2.86 10.64
N ASP A 48 -4.54 -2.34 11.28
CA ASP A 48 -4.82 -2.63 12.69
C ASP A 48 -3.61 -2.38 13.59
N GLY A 49 -2.89 -1.30 13.32
CA GLY A 49 -1.75 -0.92 14.14
C GLY A 49 -0.45 -1.59 13.79
N GLU A 50 -0.47 -2.52 12.84
CA GLU A 50 0.74 -3.21 12.45
C GLU A 50 1.27 -2.63 11.15
N LYS A 51 2.44 -2.07 11.17
CA LYS A 51 3.03 -1.39 10.03
C LYS A 51 4.18 -2.24 9.48
N ILE A 52 4.13 -2.55 8.19
CA ILE A 52 5.16 -3.38 7.58
C ILE A 52 5.75 -2.66 6.38
N ASN A 53 6.90 -3.14 5.93
CA ASN A 53 7.57 -2.59 4.78
C ASN A 53 6.81 -2.93 3.50
N GLY A 54 6.38 -1.91 2.77
CA GLY A 54 5.61 -2.10 1.54
C GLY A 54 6.40 -2.69 0.40
N LYS A 55 7.71 -2.87 0.57
CA LYS A 55 8.55 -3.53 -0.42
C LYS A 55 8.87 -4.97 -0.05
N SER A 56 8.12 -5.53 0.90
CA SER A 56 8.30 -6.90 1.33
C SER A 56 7.05 -7.71 1.02
N ILE A 57 7.17 -8.69 0.15
CA ILE A 57 6.04 -9.56 -0.19
C ILE A 57 5.54 -10.26 1.06
N MET A 58 6.47 -10.79 1.85
CA MET A 58 6.11 -11.50 3.04
C MET A 58 5.42 -10.59 4.06
N GLY A 59 5.94 -9.37 4.20
CA GLY A 59 5.30 -8.41 5.10
C GLY A 59 3.86 -8.12 4.71
N LEU A 60 3.62 -7.91 3.42
CA LEU A 60 2.26 -7.65 2.95
C LEU A 60 1.34 -8.83 3.21
N MET A 61 1.83 -10.03 3.01
CA MET A 61 1.01 -11.22 3.24
C MET A 61 0.70 -11.39 4.71
N MET A 62 1.63 -10.99 5.57
CA MET A 62 1.42 -11.13 7.01
C MET A 62 0.35 -10.19 7.55
N LEU A 63 0.00 -9.15 6.83
CA LEU A 63 -1.08 -8.28 7.24
C LEU A 63 -2.44 -8.96 7.12
N ALA A 64 -2.52 -9.99 6.32
CA ALA A 64 -3.76 -10.75 6.13
C ALA A 64 -4.93 -9.83 5.77
N ALA A 65 -4.69 -8.89 4.87
CA ALA A 65 -5.73 -7.94 4.49
C ALA A 65 -6.68 -8.56 3.49
N GLY A 66 -7.83 -8.97 3.94
CA GLY A 66 -8.85 -9.55 3.07
C GLY A 66 -9.74 -8.48 2.44
N PRO A 67 -10.72 -8.90 1.64
CA PRO A 67 -11.61 -7.95 1.00
C PRO A 67 -12.37 -7.14 2.05
N GLY A 68 -12.46 -5.85 1.81
CA GLY A 68 -13.12 -4.94 2.74
C GLY A 68 -12.20 -4.38 3.80
N SER A 69 -11.00 -4.91 3.94
CA SER A 69 -10.04 -4.39 4.93
C SER A 69 -9.58 -3.02 4.53
N LYS A 70 -9.28 -2.21 5.53
CA LYS A 70 -8.68 -0.91 5.30
C LYS A 70 -7.23 -0.96 5.67
N VAL A 71 -6.39 -0.43 4.79
CA VAL A 71 -4.96 -0.33 5.06
C VAL A 71 -4.56 1.12 4.84
N THR A 72 -3.50 1.55 5.53
CA THR A 72 -2.99 2.90 5.37
C THR A 72 -1.61 2.82 4.75
N LEU A 73 -1.41 3.56 3.68
CA LEU A 73 -0.09 3.69 3.07
C LEU A 73 0.64 4.85 3.70
N TYR A 74 1.92 4.66 3.96
CA TYR A 74 2.82 5.71 4.43
C TYR A 74 3.95 5.77 3.44
N VAL A 75 4.16 6.92 2.82
CA VAL A 75 5.18 7.06 1.77
C VAL A 75 5.99 8.32 2.01
N ARG A 76 7.31 8.22 1.95
CA ARG A 76 8.17 9.37 2.17
C ARG A 76 9.36 9.32 1.21
N GLY A 77 9.61 10.42 0.52
CA GLY A 77 10.73 10.52 -0.39
C GLY A 77 10.41 11.47 -1.52
N VAL A 78 11.38 11.68 -2.41
CA VAL A 78 11.20 12.66 -3.47
C VAL A 78 10.11 12.26 -4.46
N ASP A 79 9.87 10.97 -4.63
CA ASP A 79 8.84 10.50 -5.55
C ASP A 79 7.63 9.95 -4.79
N ALA A 80 7.43 10.39 -3.56
CA ALA A 80 6.37 9.84 -2.72
C ALA A 80 4.98 10.05 -3.31
N ALA A 81 4.72 11.23 -3.86
CA ALA A 81 3.39 11.51 -4.40
C ALA A 81 3.10 10.59 -5.59
N ALA A 82 4.09 10.40 -6.46
CA ALA A 82 3.91 9.52 -7.61
C ALA A 82 3.72 8.07 -7.17
N ALA A 83 4.47 7.65 -6.16
CA ALA A 83 4.33 6.28 -5.66
C ALA A 83 2.93 6.05 -5.10
N LEU A 84 2.43 7.03 -4.35
CA LEU A 84 1.12 6.91 -3.75
C LEU A 84 0.03 6.77 -4.82
N VAL A 85 0.12 7.57 -5.87
CA VAL A 85 -0.85 7.50 -6.96
C VAL A 85 -0.83 6.14 -7.63
N GLU A 86 0.36 5.61 -7.90
CA GLU A 86 0.48 4.32 -8.57
C GLU A 86 -0.05 3.17 -7.71
N LEU A 87 0.28 3.20 -6.44
CA LEU A 87 -0.15 2.14 -5.55
C LEU A 87 -1.65 2.19 -5.30
N GLU A 88 -2.19 3.39 -5.16
CA GLU A 88 -3.62 3.54 -5.01
C GLU A 88 -4.34 3.02 -6.25
N ALA A 89 -3.82 3.34 -7.43
CA ALA A 89 -4.44 2.86 -8.66
C ALA A 89 -4.44 1.34 -8.74
N LEU A 90 -3.35 0.72 -8.31
CA LEU A 90 -3.26 -0.74 -8.32
C LEU A 90 -4.34 -1.36 -7.43
N VAL A 91 -4.53 -0.80 -6.23
CA VAL A 91 -5.53 -1.31 -5.31
C VAL A 91 -6.93 -1.11 -5.88
N GLN A 92 -7.19 0.07 -6.47
CA GLN A 92 -8.51 0.37 -7.00
C GLN A 92 -8.87 -0.48 -8.19
N ARG A 93 -7.90 -0.91 -8.98
CA ARG A 93 -8.21 -1.80 -10.09
C ARG A 93 -8.09 -3.28 -9.70
N LYS A 94 -8.21 -3.53 -8.39
CA LYS A 94 -8.29 -4.88 -7.85
C LYS A 94 -7.07 -5.73 -8.17
N PHE A 95 -5.90 -5.08 -8.23
CA PHE A 95 -4.65 -5.77 -8.55
C PHE A 95 -4.77 -6.51 -9.89
N ASP A 96 -5.60 -5.99 -10.76
CA ASP A 96 -5.85 -6.59 -12.08
C ASP A 96 -6.41 -8.01 -12.00
N GLU A 97 -7.01 -8.37 -10.89
CA GLU A 97 -7.66 -9.65 -10.74
C GLU A 97 -9.06 -9.50 -11.24
N GLU A 98 -9.43 -10.16 -12.11
CA GLU A 98 -10.68 -10.15 -12.60
C GLU A 98 -11.49 -9.30 -12.24
#